data_15f8add79951bbf7f0b73657d1935390
#
_entry.id   15f8add79951bbf7f0b73657d1935390
#
_cell.length_a   1.000
_cell.length_b   1.000
_cell.length_c   1.000
_cell.angle_alpha   90.00
_cell.angle_beta   90.00
_cell.angle_gamma   90.00
#
_symmetry.space_group_name_H-M   'P 1'
#
loop_
_entity.id
_entity.type
_entity.pdbx_description
1 polymer ?
#
loop_
_entity_poly.entity_id
_entity_poly.type
_entity_poly.pdbx_seq_one_letter_code
_entity_poly.pdbx_strand_id
1 'polypeptide(L)'
;MMFKVHSHRHAGVILNEPEFIDQFSELMEVISGITDIDLINKHNSYGVIDIEKTPKSLSRAINDLLKERFIEKEWQSESGIFQDNRYQGDTWRLDFAKDDISMEVAFNHASVIAWNLTKPVLASELNHVEKAIQTKIGVIITATADLRRLGGFDGAIGTYEKFLDYLPPLMNVLTAPLFIIGL
;
A
#
# COMPACT_ATOMS: atom_id res chain seq x y z
N MET A 1 -8.10 12.02 -7.77
CA MET A 1 -7.96 10.73 -8.50
C MET A 1 -9.13 9.82 -8.14
N MET A 2 -9.76 9.14 -9.12
CA MET A 2 -10.81 8.13 -8.84
C MET A 2 -10.14 6.84 -8.40
N PHE A 3 -10.71 6.14 -7.42
CA PHE A 3 -10.20 4.86 -6.93
C PHE A 3 -11.34 3.85 -6.73
N LYS A 4 -10.98 2.56 -6.74
CA LYS A 4 -11.87 1.43 -6.42
C LYS A 4 -11.46 0.87 -5.06
N VAL A 5 -12.40 0.27 -4.34
CA VAL A 5 -12.11 -0.37 -3.05
C VAL A 5 -12.69 -1.77 -2.98
N HIS A 6 -12.02 -2.65 -2.24
CA HIS A 6 -12.51 -3.98 -1.89
C HIS A 6 -12.22 -4.29 -0.42
N SER A 7 -13.19 -4.88 0.25
CA SER A 7 -13.12 -5.23 1.68
C SER A 7 -13.05 -6.74 1.84
N HIS A 8 -11.86 -7.26 2.15
CA HIS A 8 -11.67 -8.65 2.56
C HIS A 8 -11.89 -8.76 4.07
N ARG A 9 -12.63 -9.81 4.52
CA ARG A 9 -12.96 -10.06 5.95
C ARG A 9 -13.52 -8.81 6.65
N HIS A 10 -14.45 -8.12 6.00
CA HIS A 10 -15.14 -6.95 6.56
C HIS A 10 -14.23 -5.76 6.93
N ALA A 11 -13.01 -5.67 6.38
CA ALA A 11 -12.07 -4.60 6.70
C ALA A 11 -12.68 -3.20 6.60
N GLY A 12 -13.48 -2.93 5.55
CA GLY A 12 -14.14 -1.63 5.39
C GLY A 12 -15.18 -1.31 6.48
N VAL A 13 -15.80 -2.33 7.10
CA VAL A 13 -16.70 -2.12 8.25
C VAL A 13 -15.87 -1.82 9.49
N ILE A 14 -14.83 -2.61 9.74
CA ILE A 14 -13.96 -2.47 10.90
C ILE A 14 -13.24 -1.11 10.89
N LEU A 15 -12.76 -0.65 9.72
CA LEU A 15 -12.11 0.66 9.58
C LEU A 15 -13.03 1.87 9.91
N ASN A 16 -14.34 1.67 9.94
CA ASN A 16 -15.30 2.69 10.36
C ASN A 16 -15.68 2.62 11.86
N GLU A 17 -15.11 1.67 12.60
CA GLU A 17 -15.28 1.62 14.05
C GLU A 17 -14.48 2.73 14.75
N PRO A 18 -14.91 3.19 15.96
CA PRO A 18 -14.25 4.29 16.69
C PRO A 18 -12.76 4.09 16.91
N GLU A 19 -12.28 2.86 16.96
CA GLU A 19 -10.88 2.51 17.17
C GLU A 19 -9.98 2.87 15.97
N PHE A 20 -10.54 2.88 14.73
CA PHE A 20 -9.77 3.02 13.50
C PHE A 20 -10.15 4.24 12.67
N ILE A 21 -11.29 4.88 12.98
CA ILE A 21 -11.91 5.89 12.11
C ILE A 21 -11.01 7.09 11.83
N ASP A 22 -10.18 7.49 12.79
CA ASP A 22 -9.29 8.64 12.66
C ASP A 22 -8.18 8.33 11.65
N GLN A 23 -7.47 7.20 11.79
CA GLN A 23 -6.43 6.75 10.86
C GLN A 23 -7.01 6.44 9.48
N PHE A 24 -8.21 5.85 9.42
CA PHE A 24 -8.89 5.60 8.15
C PHE A 24 -9.27 6.91 7.44
N SER A 25 -9.74 7.91 8.18
CA SER A 25 -10.04 9.24 7.62
C SER A 25 -8.79 9.92 7.08
N GLU A 26 -7.66 9.86 7.79
CA GLU A 26 -6.37 10.36 7.31
C GLU A 26 -5.92 9.68 6.02
N LEU A 27 -6.03 8.34 5.97
CA LEU A 27 -5.71 7.54 4.78
C LEU A 27 -6.55 7.98 3.58
N MET A 28 -7.86 8.10 3.77
CA MET A 28 -8.78 8.49 2.69
C MET A 28 -8.56 9.95 2.26
N GLU A 29 -8.21 10.85 3.19
CA GLU A 29 -7.83 12.23 2.89
C GLU A 29 -6.57 12.28 2.03
N VAL A 30 -5.53 11.54 2.39
CA VAL A 30 -4.29 11.46 1.60
C VAL A 30 -4.56 10.98 0.18
N ILE A 31 -5.29 9.87 0.02
CA ILE A 31 -5.57 9.27 -1.29
C ILE A 31 -6.44 10.19 -2.15
N SER A 32 -7.54 10.70 -1.60
CA SER A 32 -8.46 11.58 -2.36
C SER A 32 -7.87 12.96 -2.61
N GLY A 33 -6.95 13.42 -1.78
CA GLY A 33 -6.27 14.71 -1.91
C GLY A 33 -5.19 14.74 -3.00
N ILE A 34 -4.71 13.59 -3.52
CA ILE A 34 -3.77 13.57 -4.65
C ILE A 34 -4.55 13.82 -5.94
N THR A 35 -4.28 14.94 -6.58
CA THR A 35 -4.91 15.33 -7.86
C THR A 35 -4.07 14.87 -9.06
N ASP A 36 -4.67 14.84 -10.24
CA ASP A 36 -3.95 14.57 -11.50
C ASP A 36 -2.88 15.64 -11.76
N ILE A 37 -3.15 16.88 -11.34
CA ILE A 37 -2.18 17.99 -11.44
C ILE A 37 -0.98 17.74 -10.53
N ASP A 38 -1.18 17.28 -9.30
CA ASP A 38 -0.08 16.94 -8.39
C ASP A 38 0.82 15.87 -9.00
N LEU A 39 0.21 14.81 -9.57
CA LEU A 39 0.93 13.71 -10.22
C LEU A 39 1.76 14.20 -11.42
N ILE A 40 1.16 15.00 -12.31
CA ILE A 40 1.84 15.55 -13.49
C ILE A 40 2.99 16.47 -13.06
N ASN A 41 2.77 17.36 -12.12
CA ASN A 41 3.78 18.28 -11.61
C ASN A 41 4.94 17.52 -10.96
N LYS A 42 4.64 16.54 -10.11
CA LYS A 42 5.63 15.69 -9.46
C LYS A 42 6.44 14.91 -10.48
N HIS A 43 5.78 14.28 -11.44
CA HIS A 43 6.44 13.51 -12.50
C HIS A 43 7.37 14.40 -13.35
N ASN A 44 6.89 15.58 -13.76
CA ASN A 44 7.67 16.51 -14.58
C ASN A 44 8.87 17.08 -13.81
N SER A 45 8.78 17.20 -12.48
CA SER A 45 9.89 17.72 -11.65
C SER A 45 11.16 16.87 -11.74
N TYR A 46 11.05 15.57 -12.02
CA TYR A 46 12.21 14.70 -12.19
C TYR A 46 13.04 15.05 -13.43
N GLY A 47 12.38 15.44 -14.53
CA GLY A 47 13.03 15.84 -15.78
C GLY A 47 13.76 17.19 -15.71
N VAL A 48 13.41 18.04 -14.74
CA VAL A 48 14.11 19.33 -14.53
C VAL A 48 15.51 19.11 -13.96
N ILE A 49 15.69 18.05 -13.14
CA ILE A 49 16.97 17.72 -12.50
C ILE A 49 17.87 16.95 -13.48
N ASP A 50 17.29 16.02 -14.24
CA ASP A 50 18.04 15.18 -15.18
C ASP A 50 17.05 14.55 -16.18
N ILE A 51 17.09 15.00 -17.44
CA ILE A 51 16.18 14.56 -18.49
C ILE A 51 16.29 13.04 -18.74
N GLU A 52 17.49 12.47 -18.62
CA GLU A 52 17.73 11.04 -18.85
C GLU A 52 17.14 10.17 -17.72
N LYS A 53 16.85 10.77 -16.55
CA LYS A 53 16.28 10.09 -15.37
C LYS A 53 14.79 10.28 -15.19
N THR A 54 14.09 10.89 -16.13
CA THR A 54 12.63 11.00 -16.05
C THR A 54 12.01 9.59 -16.05
N PRO A 55 11.25 9.20 -15.01
CA PRO A 55 10.62 7.90 -14.98
C PRO A 55 9.65 7.70 -16.16
N LYS A 56 9.59 6.49 -16.71
CA LYS A 56 8.65 6.17 -17.79
C LYS A 56 7.19 6.08 -17.34
N SER A 57 6.97 5.89 -16.02
CA SER A 57 5.64 5.74 -15.44
C SER A 57 5.40 6.70 -14.28
N LEU A 58 4.13 6.86 -13.92
CA LEU A 58 3.70 7.66 -12.76
C LEU A 58 3.98 6.97 -11.41
N SER A 59 4.45 5.71 -11.38
CA SER A 59 4.64 4.96 -10.13
C SER A 59 5.49 5.69 -9.11
N ARG A 60 6.63 6.26 -9.55
CA ARG A 60 7.51 7.03 -8.67
C ARG A 60 6.84 8.28 -8.13
N ALA A 61 6.11 9.01 -8.97
CA ALA A 61 5.41 10.22 -8.54
C ALA A 61 4.32 9.91 -7.50
N ILE A 62 3.57 8.81 -7.70
CA ILE A 62 2.56 8.35 -6.74
C ILE A 62 3.22 7.94 -5.42
N ASN A 63 4.27 7.13 -5.46
CA ASN A 63 4.99 6.69 -4.27
C ASN A 63 5.55 7.89 -3.47
N ASP A 64 6.19 8.85 -4.15
CA ASP A 64 6.76 10.02 -3.48
C ASP A 64 5.67 10.90 -2.86
N LEU A 65 4.55 11.15 -3.56
CA LEU A 65 3.43 11.92 -3.02
C LEU A 65 2.74 11.23 -1.85
N LEU A 66 2.52 9.91 -1.95
CA LEU A 66 1.96 9.14 -0.83
C LEU A 66 2.90 9.21 0.38
N LYS A 67 4.21 9.01 0.16
CA LYS A 67 5.21 9.06 1.23
C LYS A 67 5.27 10.42 1.91
N GLU A 68 5.31 11.51 1.15
CA GLU A 68 5.32 12.88 1.67
C GLU A 68 4.09 13.11 2.56
N ARG A 69 2.88 12.82 2.05
CA ARG A 69 1.63 13.11 2.76
C ARG A 69 1.37 12.20 3.95
N PHE A 70 1.76 10.91 3.88
CA PHE A 70 1.63 10.01 5.03
C PHE A 70 2.60 10.38 6.15
N ILE A 71 3.84 10.79 5.82
CA ILE A 71 4.81 11.26 6.83
C ILE A 71 4.30 12.55 7.51
N GLU A 72 3.70 13.48 6.76
CA GLU A 72 3.07 14.69 7.34
C GLU A 72 1.95 14.37 8.35
N LYS A 73 1.30 13.22 8.19
CA LYS A 73 0.29 12.70 9.10
C LYS A 73 0.86 11.69 10.13
N GLU A 74 2.17 11.71 10.33
CA GLU A 74 2.88 10.88 11.33
C GLU A 74 2.76 9.36 11.11
N TRP A 75 2.48 8.92 9.87
CA TRP A 75 2.61 7.50 9.52
C TRP A 75 4.09 7.12 9.45
N GLN A 76 4.45 6.05 10.13
CA GLN A 76 5.81 5.52 10.11
C GLN A 76 6.07 4.82 8.77
N SER A 77 7.03 5.32 7.98
CA SER A 77 7.47 4.69 6.73
C SER A 77 8.50 3.59 7.00
N GLU A 78 8.56 2.58 6.11
CA GLU A 78 9.53 1.48 6.16
C GLU A 78 9.53 0.74 7.51
N SER A 79 8.33 0.49 8.06
CA SER A 79 8.15 -0.14 9.37
C SER A 79 8.54 -1.61 9.36
N GLY A 80 9.54 -2.00 10.15
CA GLY A 80 9.89 -3.40 10.36
C GLY A 80 8.77 -4.18 11.04
N ILE A 81 8.48 -5.40 10.55
CA ILE A 81 7.44 -6.27 11.15
C ILE A 81 7.98 -6.94 12.42
N PHE A 82 9.24 -7.33 12.44
CA PHE A 82 9.86 -8.11 13.51
C PHE A 82 11.04 -7.38 14.15
N GLN A 83 11.29 -7.67 15.45
CA GLN A 83 12.45 -7.15 16.18
C GLN A 83 13.73 -7.94 15.91
N ASP A 84 13.62 -9.24 15.61
CA ASP A 84 14.75 -10.14 15.42
C ASP A 84 15.61 -9.71 14.21
N ASN A 85 16.92 -9.60 14.41
CA ASN A 85 17.91 -9.18 13.41
C ASN A 85 17.90 -10.03 12.12
N ARG A 86 17.43 -11.28 12.18
CA ARG A 86 17.25 -12.13 11.00
C ARG A 86 16.22 -11.60 10.01
N TYR A 87 15.31 -10.74 10.46
CA TYR A 87 14.19 -10.20 9.70
C TYR A 87 14.25 -8.68 9.52
N GLN A 88 15.44 -8.09 9.45
CA GLN A 88 15.64 -6.64 9.29
C GLN A 88 15.72 -6.18 7.82
N GLY A 89 15.74 -7.10 6.85
CA GLY A 89 15.78 -6.76 5.43
C GLY A 89 14.46 -6.17 4.90
N ASP A 90 14.52 -5.54 3.72
CA ASP A 90 13.37 -4.88 3.08
C ASP A 90 12.17 -5.82 2.86
N THR A 91 12.42 -7.12 2.71
CA THR A 91 11.38 -8.15 2.59
C THR A 91 10.40 -8.13 3.77
N TRP A 92 10.86 -7.77 4.98
CA TRP A 92 10.10 -7.82 6.23
C TRP A 92 9.65 -6.44 6.71
N ARG A 93 9.56 -5.48 5.81
CA ARG A 93 9.08 -4.14 6.11
C ARG A 93 7.73 -3.88 5.44
N LEU A 94 6.91 -3.11 6.13
CA LEU A 94 5.71 -2.48 5.61
C LEU A 94 6.08 -1.12 5.03
N ASP A 95 5.45 -0.71 3.94
CA ASP A 95 5.68 0.63 3.39
C ASP A 95 5.28 1.72 4.39
N PHE A 96 4.15 1.51 5.09
CA PHE A 96 3.71 2.40 6.17
C PHE A 96 2.99 1.61 7.27
N ALA A 97 3.03 2.17 8.49
CA ALA A 97 2.18 1.74 9.59
C ALA A 97 1.86 2.91 10.52
N LYS A 98 0.67 2.88 11.11
CA LYS A 98 0.25 3.78 12.18
C LYS A 98 -0.73 3.06 13.09
N ASP A 99 -0.45 3.04 14.38
CA ASP A 99 -1.24 2.35 15.38
C ASP A 99 -1.57 0.89 14.95
N ASP A 100 -2.84 0.57 14.80
CA ASP A 100 -3.33 -0.77 14.45
C ASP A 100 -3.45 -1.03 12.94
N ILE A 101 -3.00 -0.11 12.08
CA ILE A 101 -3.10 -0.23 10.61
C ILE A 101 -1.71 -0.38 9.99
N SER A 102 -1.54 -1.41 9.16
CA SER A 102 -0.39 -1.62 8.29
C SER A 102 -0.75 -1.34 6.82
N MET A 103 0.21 -0.88 6.02
CA MET A 103 -0.05 -0.52 4.62
C MET A 103 1.10 -0.94 3.70
N GLU A 104 0.72 -1.44 2.52
CA GLU A 104 1.60 -1.74 1.39
C GLU A 104 1.19 -0.92 0.16
N VAL A 105 2.15 -0.30 -0.50
CA VAL A 105 1.98 0.39 -1.79
C VAL A 105 2.58 -0.48 -2.90
N ALA A 106 1.73 -1.24 -3.56
CA ALA A 106 2.10 -2.40 -4.36
C ALA A 106 2.04 -2.10 -5.86
N PHE A 107 3.03 -1.39 -6.40
CA PHE A 107 3.22 -1.17 -7.83
C PHE A 107 4.29 -2.09 -8.44
N ASN A 108 4.57 -3.21 -7.79
CA ASN A 108 5.60 -4.18 -8.17
C ASN A 108 5.07 -5.21 -9.16
N HIS A 109 5.97 -6.08 -9.63
CA HIS A 109 5.65 -7.20 -10.49
C HIS A 109 4.57 -8.12 -9.87
N ALA A 110 3.64 -8.63 -10.71
CA ALA A 110 2.52 -9.47 -10.26
C ALA A 110 2.94 -10.74 -9.49
N SER A 111 4.18 -11.22 -9.66
CA SER A 111 4.71 -12.39 -8.93
C SER A 111 4.81 -12.18 -7.41
N VAL A 112 4.79 -10.92 -6.93
CA VAL A 112 4.88 -10.63 -5.50
C VAL A 112 3.53 -10.27 -4.85
N ILE A 113 2.40 -10.39 -5.59
CA ILE A 113 1.05 -10.11 -5.07
C ILE A 113 0.79 -10.90 -3.78
N ALA A 114 1.06 -12.21 -3.79
CA ALA A 114 0.85 -13.05 -2.61
C ALA A 114 1.65 -12.55 -1.40
N TRP A 115 2.88 -12.09 -1.64
CA TRP A 115 3.72 -11.55 -0.57
C TRP A 115 3.19 -10.23 -0.03
N ASN A 116 2.80 -9.30 -0.90
CA ASN A 116 2.20 -8.02 -0.49
C ASN A 116 0.91 -8.21 0.32
N LEU A 117 0.08 -9.20 -0.04
CA LEU A 117 -1.11 -9.58 0.74
C LEU A 117 -0.75 -10.23 2.09
N THR A 118 0.36 -10.95 2.17
CA THR A 118 0.75 -11.69 3.37
C THR A 118 1.46 -10.81 4.41
N LYS A 119 2.23 -9.79 4.02
CA LYS A 119 2.95 -8.91 4.95
C LYS A 119 2.04 -8.28 6.03
N PRO A 120 0.88 -7.69 5.71
CA PRO A 120 -0.06 -7.20 6.73
C PRO A 120 -0.58 -8.31 7.64
N VAL A 121 -0.79 -9.52 7.12
CA VAL A 121 -1.19 -10.67 7.95
C VAL A 121 -0.08 -11.04 8.94
N LEU A 122 1.17 -11.05 8.48
CA LEU A 122 2.32 -11.28 9.38
C LEU A 122 2.42 -10.21 10.47
N ALA A 123 2.09 -8.97 10.17
CA ALA A 123 2.07 -7.88 11.16
C ALA A 123 0.90 -8.02 12.15
N SER A 124 -0.22 -8.62 11.74
CA SER A 124 -1.43 -8.76 12.57
C SER A 124 -1.46 -10.03 13.41
N GLU A 125 -1.01 -11.16 12.85
CA GLU A 125 -1.08 -12.45 13.51
C GLU A 125 -0.03 -12.61 14.62
N LEU A 126 -0.45 -13.25 15.73
CA LEU A 126 0.46 -13.70 16.77
C LEU A 126 1.27 -14.89 16.24
N ASN A 127 2.53 -14.68 15.95
CA ASN A 127 3.47 -15.73 15.62
C ASN A 127 4.58 -15.79 16.68
N HIS A 128 5.45 -16.81 16.65
CA HIS A 128 6.48 -17.01 17.65
C HIS A 128 7.71 -16.10 17.48
N VAL A 129 7.62 -15.06 16.64
CA VAL A 129 8.67 -14.06 16.44
C VAL A 129 8.20 -12.74 17.04
N GLU A 130 9.05 -12.12 17.87
CA GLU A 130 8.73 -10.86 18.50
C GLU A 130 8.50 -9.75 17.47
N LYS A 131 7.40 -9.03 17.61
CA LYS A 131 6.99 -7.96 16.69
C LYS A 131 7.67 -6.64 17.02
N ALA A 132 8.14 -5.95 15.97
CA ALA A 132 8.46 -4.53 16.07
C ALA A 132 7.19 -3.67 16.01
N ILE A 133 6.19 -4.14 15.23
CA ILE A 133 4.86 -3.53 15.18
C ILE A 133 3.78 -4.62 15.17
N GLN A 134 2.72 -4.40 15.94
CA GLN A 134 1.54 -5.26 15.98
C GLN A 134 0.36 -4.45 15.44
N THR A 135 -0.20 -4.89 14.32
CA THR A 135 -1.37 -4.24 13.70
C THR A 135 -2.58 -5.18 13.72
N LYS A 136 -3.75 -4.68 13.33
CA LYS A 136 -5.01 -5.46 13.28
C LYS A 136 -5.58 -5.53 11.87
N ILE A 137 -5.31 -4.51 11.06
CA ILE A 137 -5.85 -4.38 9.69
C ILE A 137 -4.74 -4.04 8.72
N GLY A 138 -4.78 -4.66 7.54
CA GLY A 138 -3.90 -4.33 6.43
C GLY A 138 -4.61 -3.49 5.36
N VAL A 139 -3.89 -2.54 4.79
CA VAL A 139 -4.31 -1.78 3.61
C VAL A 139 -3.34 -2.05 2.47
N ILE A 140 -3.88 -2.31 1.29
CA ILE A 140 -3.09 -2.47 0.07
C ILE A 140 -3.49 -1.35 -0.90
N ILE A 141 -2.53 -0.54 -1.34
CA ILE A 141 -2.72 0.45 -2.39
C ILE A 141 -2.04 -0.07 -3.65
N THR A 142 -2.77 -0.18 -4.75
CA THR A 142 -2.23 -0.68 -6.02
C THR A 142 -2.84 0.05 -7.20
N ALA A 143 -2.31 -0.15 -8.42
CA ALA A 143 -2.85 0.44 -9.62
C ALA A 143 -4.04 -0.38 -10.15
N THR A 144 -5.10 0.28 -10.64
CA THR A 144 -6.08 -0.38 -11.50
C THR A 144 -5.47 -0.72 -12.87
N ALA A 145 -6.11 -1.60 -13.62
CA ALA A 145 -5.71 -1.88 -15.00
C ALA A 145 -5.72 -0.61 -15.88
N ASP A 146 -6.62 0.34 -15.60
CA ASP A 146 -6.68 1.62 -16.29
C ASP A 146 -5.51 2.53 -15.93
N LEU A 147 -5.22 2.70 -14.65
CA LEU A 147 -4.06 3.49 -14.23
C LEU A 147 -2.75 2.88 -14.75
N ARG A 148 -2.60 1.54 -14.74
CA ARG A 148 -1.45 0.87 -15.33
C ARG A 148 -1.24 1.30 -16.78
N ARG A 149 -2.31 1.27 -17.58
CA ARG A 149 -2.28 1.61 -19.02
C ARG A 149 -2.01 3.11 -19.25
N LEU A 150 -2.73 3.98 -18.54
CA LEU A 150 -2.65 5.44 -18.72
C LEU A 150 -1.40 6.05 -18.08
N GLY A 151 -0.95 5.50 -16.95
CA GLY A 151 0.21 5.97 -16.20
C GLY A 151 1.55 5.41 -16.68
N GLY A 152 1.59 4.68 -17.80
CA GLY A 152 2.85 4.17 -18.39
C GLY A 152 3.54 3.08 -17.56
N PHE A 153 2.81 2.36 -16.70
CA PHE A 153 3.39 1.28 -15.89
C PHE A 153 3.75 0.07 -16.77
N ASP A 154 4.71 -0.73 -16.29
CA ASP A 154 5.05 -2.01 -16.88
C ASP A 154 3.83 -2.94 -16.97
N GLY A 155 3.68 -3.66 -18.07
CA GLY A 155 2.59 -4.62 -18.26
C GLY A 155 2.56 -5.78 -17.28
N ALA A 156 3.67 -6.05 -16.62
CA ALA A 156 3.84 -7.15 -15.66
C ALA A 156 3.47 -6.78 -14.21
N ILE A 157 3.13 -5.53 -13.92
CA ILE A 157 2.76 -5.15 -12.55
C ILE A 157 1.49 -5.85 -12.07
N GLY A 158 1.39 -6.03 -10.75
CA GLY A 158 0.14 -6.41 -10.09
C GLY A 158 -0.88 -5.28 -10.22
N THR A 159 -2.11 -5.59 -10.62
CA THR A 159 -3.20 -4.61 -10.64
C THR A 159 -4.26 -4.97 -9.62
N TYR A 160 -5.08 -3.99 -9.25
CA TYR A 160 -6.22 -4.18 -8.35
C TYR A 160 -7.04 -5.42 -8.71
N GLU A 161 -7.36 -5.59 -9.98
CA GLU A 161 -8.12 -6.73 -10.46
C GLU A 161 -7.40 -8.05 -10.20
N LYS A 162 -6.07 -8.09 -10.44
CA LYS A 162 -5.25 -9.28 -10.12
C LYS A 162 -5.14 -9.53 -8.61
N PHE A 163 -5.06 -8.49 -7.78
CA PHE A 163 -5.08 -8.66 -6.33
C PHE A 163 -6.38 -9.35 -5.88
N LEU A 164 -7.52 -8.97 -6.45
CA LEU A 164 -8.81 -9.63 -6.16
C LEU A 164 -8.83 -11.09 -6.57
N ASP A 165 -8.21 -11.46 -7.71
CA ASP A 165 -8.09 -12.85 -8.17
C ASP A 165 -7.29 -13.74 -7.19
N TYR A 166 -6.37 -13.14 -6.41
CA TYR A 166 -5.57 -13.86 -5.40
C TYR A 166 -6.32 -14.11 -4.08
N LEU A 167 -7.37 -13.34 -3.77
CA LEU A 167 -8.06 -13.48 -2.47
C LEU A 167 -8.73 -14.84 -2.28
N PRO A 168 -9.52 -15.40 -3.25
CA PRO A 168 -10.17 -16.68 -3.03
C PRO A 168 -9.21 -17.85 -2.76
N PRO A 169 -8.12 -18.06 -3.55
CA PRO A 169 -7.19 -19.16 -3.29
C PRO A 169 -6.38 -18.98 -2.01
N LEU A 170 -6.16 -17.73 -1.56
CA LEU A 170 -5.42 -17.42 -0.34
C LEU A 170 -6.31 -17.21 0.90
N MET A 171 -7.61 -17.43 0.81
CA MET A 171 -8.57 -17.11 1.88
C MET A 171 -8.20 -17.70 3.25
N ASN A 172 -7.63 -18.90 3.28
CA ASN A 172 -7.24 -19.56 4.53
C ASN A 172 -5.90 -19.07 5.08
N VAL A 173 -5.11 -18.37 4.26
CA VAL A 173 -3.83 -17.77 4.64
C VAL A 173 -4.01 -16.31 5.06
N LEU A 174 -4.90 -15.60 4.35
CA LEU A 174 -5.20 -14.20 4.63
C LEU A 174 -6.22 -14.09 5.77
N THR A 175 -5.76 -14.34 6.98
CA THR A 175 -6.59 -14.39 8.20
C THR A 175 -6.94 -13.00 8.73
N ALA A 176 -6.11 -11.99 8.49
CA ALA A 176 -6.37 -10.61 8.87
C ALA A 176 -7.33 -9.89 7.91
N PRO A 177 -8.11 -8.90 8.38
CA PRO A 177 -8.88 -8.00 7.52
C PRO A 177 -7.95 -7.21 6.59
N LEU A 178 -8.29 -7.16 5.28
CA LEU A 178 -7.52 -6.39 4.29
C LEU A 178 -8.44 -5.44 3.52
N PHE A 179 -8.04 -4.18 3.41
CA PHE A 179 -8.71 -3.16 2.62
C PHE A 179 -7.87 -2.84 1.38
N ILE A 180 -8.37 -3.17 0.20
CA ILE A 180 -7.61 -3.06 -1.05
C ILE A 180 -8.12 -1.86 -1.83
N ILE A 181 -7.21 -0.96 -2.19
CA ILE A 181 -7.49 0.28 -2.91
C ILE A 181 -6.78 0.21 -4.26
N GLY A 182 -7.56 0.34 -5.33
CA GLY A 182 -7.07 0.46 -6.70
C GLY A 182 -7.15 1.90 -7.18
N LEU A 183 -6.02 2.55 -7.36
CA LEU A 183 -5.90 3.92 -7.87
C LEU A 183 -6.14 3.97 -9.37
#